data_f8a49fddf9921618f5607b08a0c9d79e
#
_entry.id   f8a49fddf9921618f5607b08a0c9d79e
#
_cell.length_a   1.000
_cell.length_b   1.000
_cell.length_c   1.000
_cell.angle_alpha   90.00
_cell.angle_beta   90.00
_cell.angle_gamma   90.00
#
_symmetry.space_group_name_H-M   'P 1'
#
loop_
_entity.id
_entity.type
_entity.pdbx_description
1 polymer ?
#
loop_
_entity_poly.entity_id
_entity_poly.type
_entity_poly.pdbx_seq_one_letter_code
_entity_poly.pdbx_strand_id
1 'polypeptide(L)'
;VLSVMAFAQTGVDFQHLTFDEALAKAKAEKKLVFVDCYTTWCGPCKMMTTKIFPMKEAGEFFNPRFVCVKFDMEKGEGIELGKRFEVRAFPTFFILRPDGTVQHKLVGGSQWERFRMRVERGLNEKTSLLYLEGRNQAGKLSTKEYAAYVNALRDASRDDEIETFCQKAFGKLNDKVKCRKENWYLFEQEMQPNDERF
;
A
#
# COMPACT_ATOMS: atom_id res chain seq x y z
N VAL A 1 -4.47 20.47 39.40
CA VAL A 1 -4.23 20.26 37.94
C VAL A 1 -3.25 19.11 37.84
N LEU A 2 -3.76 17.88 37.64
CA LEU A 2 -2.91 16.72 37.36
C LEU A 2 -2.50 16.79 35.87
N SER A 3 -1.25 17.15 35.65
CA SER A 3 -0.60 17.00 34.35
C SER A 3 -0.39 15.51 34.10
N VAL A 4 -1.24 14.90 33.27
CA VAL A 4 -0.97 13.57 32.73
C VAL A 4 0.17 13.74 31.74
N MET A 5 1.39 13.37 32.16
CA MET A 5 2.49 13.17 31.24
C MET A 5 2.11 11.97 30.36
N ALA A 6 1.57 12.23 29.19
CA ALA A 6 1.47 11.24 28.14
C ALA A 6 2.91 10.87 27.76
N PHE A 7 3.37 9.70 28.16
CA PHE A 7 4.56 9.11 27.58
C PHE A 7 4.31 9.03 26.07
N ALA A 8 5.02 9.87 25.31
CA ALA A 8 4.94 9.83 23.87
C ALA A 8 5.38 8.43 23.43
N GLN A 9 4.43 7.62 22.97
CA GLN A 9 4.72 6.29 22.44
C GLN A 9 5.63 6.46 21.23
N THR A 10 6.87 6.03 21.38
CA THR A 10 7.82 6.04 20.27
C THR A 10 7.48 4.88 19.34
N GLY A 11 7.25 5.18 18.07
CA GLY A 11 6.89 4.17 17.06
C GLY A 11 5.40 4.05 16.79
N VAL A 12 5.05 3.13 15.89
CA VAL A 12 3.67 2.86 15.46
C VAL A 12 2.90 2.18 16.59
N ASP A 13 1.75 2.76 16.93
CA ASP A 13 0.83 2.23 17.95
C ASP A 13 -0.06 1.12 17.37
N PHE A 14 0.44 -0.11 17.39
CA PHE A 14 -0.37 -1.29 17.04
C PHE A 14 -1.27 -1.68 18.20
N GLN A 15 -2.57 -1.48 18.01
CA GLN A 15 -3.58 -1.72 19.02
C GLN A 15 -4.06 -3.17 19.00
N HIS A 16 -4.37 -3.72 20.19
CA HIS A 16 -4.91 -5.04 20.34
C HIS A 16 -6.44 -5.00 20.20
N LEU A 17 -6.91 -4.86 18.97
CA LEU A 17 -8.33 -4.80 18.61
C LEU A 17 -8.64 -5.93 17.62
N THR A 18 -9.88 -6.39 17.64
CA THR A 18 -10.43 -7.18 16.53
C THR A 18 -10.55 -6.31 15.27
N PHE A 19 -10.75 -6.93 14.13
CA PHE A 19 -10.92 -6.22 12.87
C PHE A 19 -12.11 -5.26 12.91
N ASP A 20 -13.24 -5.70 13.43
CA ASP A 20 -14.46 -4.89 13.53
C ASP A 20 -14.31 -3.75 14.53
N GLU A 21 -13.64 -3.97 15.68
CA GLU A 21 -13.31 -2.91 16.63
C GLU A 21 -12.38 -1.86 16.03
N ALA A 22 -11.40 -2.26 15.20
CA ALA A 22 -10.52 -1.33 14.50
C ALA A 22 -11.28 -0.46 13.50
N LEU A 23 -12.22 -1.03 12.73
CA LEU A 23 -13.08 -0.28 11.82
C LEU A 23 -13.98 0.72 12.59
N ALA A 24 -14.62 0.26 13.67
CA ALA A 24 -15.48 1.09 14.50
C ALA A 24 -14.70 2.27 15.11
N LYS A 25 -13.50 2.01 15.64
CA LYS A 25 -12.62 3.03 16.20
C LYS A 25 -12.16 4.02 15.13
N ALA A 26 -11.75 3.54 13.97
CA ALA A 26 -11.33 4.40 12.87
C ALA A 26 -12.46 5.32 12.41
N LYS A 27 -13.70 4.80 12.37
CA LYS A 27 -14.89 5.62 12.07
C LYS A 27 -15.12 6.72 13.11
N ALA A 28 -15.01 6.39 14.40
CA ALA A 28 -15.17 7.35 15.49
C ALA A 28 -14.08 8.43 15.49
N GLU A 29 -12.83 8.04 15.20
CA GLU A 29 -11.67 8.94 15.17
C GLU A 29 -11.45 9.63 13.80
N LYS A 30 -12.27 9.35 12.80
CA LYS A 30 -12.15 9.84 11.41
C LYS A 30 -10.76 9.53 10.81
N LYS A 31 -10.25 8.35 11.10
CA LYS A 31 -8.98 7.81 10.59
C LYS A 31 -9.23 6.68 9.60
N LEU A 32 -8.18 6.31 8.88
CA LEU A 32 -8.13 5.05 8.13
C LEU A 32 -7.67 3.91 9.05
N VAL A 33 -7.82 2.66 8.63
CA VAL A 33 -7.23 1.51 9.31
C VAL A 33 -5.98 1.08 8.55
N PHE A 34 -4.89 0.87 9.27
CA PHE A 34 -3.69 0.23 8.75
C PHE A 34 -3.58 -1.18 9.33
N VAL A 35 -3.63 -2.18 8.46
CA VAL A 35 -3.57 -3.59 8.84
C VAL A 35 -2.23 -4.17 8.40
N ASP A 36 -1.46 -4.75 9.34
CA ASP A 36 -0.25 -5.54 9.08
C ASP A 36 -0.61 -7.03 9.14
N CYS A 37 -0.58 -7.68 7.99
CA CYS A 37 -0.78 -9.12 7.83
C CYS A 37 0.60 -9.81 7.83
N TYR A 38 0.92 -10.54 8.90
CA TYR A 38 2.22 -11.16 9.09
C TYR A 38 2.13 -12.64 9.43
N THR A 39 3.28 -13.32 9.46
CA THR A 39 3.47 -14.62 10.10
C THR A 39 4.71 -14.60 11.00
N THR A 40 4.76 -15.50 12.00
CA THR A 40 5.85 -15.50 12.99
C THR A 40 7.21 -15.90 12.42
N TRP A 41 7.25 -16.66 11.34
CA TRP A 41 8.47 -17.10 10.65
C TRP A 41 8.98 -16.13 9.58
N CYS A 42 8.18 -15.13 9.19
CA CYS A 42 8.48 -14.20 8.11
C CYS A 42 9.64 -13.25 8.49
N GLY A 43 10.77 -13.39 7.82
CA GLY A 43 11.95 -12.54 8.03
C GLY A 43 11.71 -11.05 7.75
N PRO A 44 11.16 -10.68 6.57
CA PRO A 44 10.81 -9.28 6.28
C PRO A 44 9.81 -8.68 7.27
N CYS A 45 8.85 -9.47 7.80
CA CYS A 45 7.92 -9.01 8.83
C CYS A 45 8.66 -8.65 10.13
N LYS A 46 9.62 -9.49 10.54
CA LYS A 46 10.48 -9.22 11.71
C LYS A 46 11.28 -7.93 11.51
N MET A 47 11.80 -7.69 10.31
CA MET A 47 12.53 -6.46 9.99
C MET A 47 11.62 -5.23 10.15
N MET A 48 10.38 -5.28 9.64
CA MET A 48 9.40 -4.20 9.83
C MET A 48 9.12 -3.96 11.31
N THR A 49 8.82 -5.02 12.06
CA THR A 49 8.48 -4.94 13.50
C THR A 49 9.63 -4.46 14.38
N THR A 50 10.89 -4.83 14.05
CA THR A 50 12.04 -4.53 14.91
C THR A 50 12.81 -3.28 14.51
N LYS A 51 12.73 -2.84 13.25
CA LYS A 51 13.54 -1.72 12.73
C LYS A 51 12.72 -0.55 12.20
N ILE A 52 11.55 -0.79 11.61
CA ILE A 52 10.78 0.28 10.95
C ILE A 52 9.68 0.82 11.86
N PHE A 53 8.79 -0.04 12.34
CA PHE A 53 7.68 0.41 13.17
C PHE A 53 8.08 1.05 14.53
N PRO A 54 9.21 0.67 15.18
CA PRO A 54 9.65 1.33 16.40
C PRO A 54 10.23 2.74 16.19
N MET A 55 10.50 3.16 14.96
CA MET A 55 11.05 4.48 14.67
C MET A 55 10.07 5.59 15.12
N LYS A 56 10.61 6.64 15.70
CA LYS A 56 9.82 7.81 16.13
C LYS A 56 9.08 8.43 14.95
N GLU A 57 9.77 8.58 13.83
CA GLU A 57 9.21 9.12 12.58
C GLU A 57 8.04 8.28 12.04
N ALA A 58 8.12 6.95 12.23
CA ALA A 58 7.01 6.07 11.87
C ALA A 58 5.81 6.31 12.77
N GLY A 59 5.99 6.42 14.09
CA GLY A 59 4.92 6.75 15.02
C GLY A 59 4.27 8.10 14.72
N GLU A 60 5.06 9.14 14.51
CA GLU A 60 4.59 10.49 14.14
C GLU A 60 3.82 10.50 12.80
N PHE A 61 4.17 9.61 11.90
CA PHE A 61 3.48 9.48 10.63
C PHE A 61 2.18 8.67 10.74
N PHE A 62 2.21 7.50 11.39
CA PHE A 62 1.09 6.56 11.40
C PHE A 62 -0.01 6.93 12.41
N ASN A 63 0.36 7.24 13.66
CA ASN A 63 -0.60 7.33 14.76
C ASN A 63 -1.67 8.43 14.59
N PRO A 64 -1.38 9.60 14.00
CA PRO A 64 -2.42 10.59 13.75
C PRO A 64 -3.35 10.24 12.58
N ARG A 65 -2.96 9.32 11.69
CA ARG A 65 -3.67 9.03 10.42
C ARG A 65 -4.43 7.72 10.45
N PHE A 66 -3.96 6.77 11.26
CA PHE A 66 -4.47 5.41 11.26
C PHE A 66 -4.83 4.90 12.65
N VAL A 67 -5.80 4.01 12.70
CA VAL A 67 -5.88 2.96 13.70
C VAL A 67 -5.08 1.78 13.17
N CYS A 68 -3.95 1.47 13.82
CA CYS A 68 -3.03 0.43 13.37
C CYS A 68 -3.33 -0.87 14.12
N VAL A 69 -3.50 -1.96 13.37
CA VAL A 69 -3.70 -3.32 13.89
C VAL A 69 -2.82 -4.31 13.12
N LYS A 70 -2.49 -5.43 13.75
CA LYS A 70 -1.71 -6.50 13.12
C LYS A 70 -2.30 -7.86 13.44
N PHE A 71 -2.32 -8.74 12.44
CA PHE A 71 -2.87 -10.08 12.56
C PHE A 71 -1.87 -11.13 12.08
N ASP A 72 -1.70 -12.18 12.90
CA ASP A 72 -0.97 -13.37 12.48
C ASP A 72 -1.88 -14.20 11.55
N MET A 73 -1.50 -14.29 10.28
CA MET A 73 -2.33 -14.96 9.26
C MET A 73 -2.45 -16.48 9.46
N GLU A 74 -1.74 -17.04 10.45
CA GLU A 74 -1.82 -18.45 10.81
C GLU A 74 -2.60 -18.69 12.13
N LYS A 75 -3.10 -17.62 12.77
CA LYS A 75 -3.77 -17.71 14.07
C LYS A 75 -5.02 -16.86 14.18
N GLY A 76 -5.97 -17.35 14.97
CA GLY A 76 -7.16 -16.61 15.35
C GLY A 76 -7.89 -15.98 14.16
N GLU A 77 -8.30 -14.74 14.33
CA GLU A 77 -9.02 -13.95 13.31
C GLU A 77 -8.19 -13.75 12.01
N GLY A 78 -6.86 -13.77 12.12
CA GLY A 78 -5.97 -13.60 10.95
C GLY A 78 -6.18 -14.66 9.87
N ILE A 79 -6.58 -15.90 10.23
CA ILE A 79 -6.86 -16.96 9.25
C ILE A 79 -7.99 -16.55 8.30
N GLU A 80 -9.10 -16.04 8.86
CA GLU A 80 -10.25 -15.62 8.06
C GLU A 80 -9.98 -14.32 7.29
N LEU A 81 -9.25 -13.38 7.90
CA LEU A 81 -8.82 -12.17 7.23
C LEU A 81 -7.87 -12.48 6.06
N GLY A 82 -6.96 -13.45 6.24
CA GLY A 82 -6.06 -13.92 5.20
C GLY A 82 -6.79 -14.45 3.97
N LYS A 83 -7.87 -15.22 4.18
CA LYS A 83 -8.76 -15.70 3.11
C LYS A 83 -9.56 -14.55 2.49
N ARG A 84 -10.20 -13.71 3.32
CA ARG A 84 -11.02 -12.58 2.89
C ARG A 84 -10.27 -11.60 1.99
N PHE A 85 -9.03 -11.27 2.33
CA PHE A 85 -8.20 -10.32 1.60
C PHE A 85 -7.21 -10.97 0.64
N GLU A 86 -7.30 -12.28 0.44
CA GLU A 86 -6.42 -13.06 -0.44
C GLU A 86 -4.93 -12.75 -0.19
N VAL A 87 -4.52 -12.87 1.08
CA VAL A 87 -3.12 -12.64 1.47
C VAL A 87 -2.28 -13.84 1.07
N ARG A 88 -1.37 -13.65 0.11
CA ARG A 88 -0.53 -14.73 -0.46
C ARG A 88 0.96 -14.57 -0.19
N ALA A 89 1.37 -13.42 0.34
CA ALA A 89 2.77 -13.10 0.64
C ALA A 89 2.87 -12.25 1.91
N PHE A 90 4.01 -12.30 2.59
CA PHE A 90 4.22 -11.60 3.86
C PHE A 90 5.50 -10.75 3.85
N PRO A 91 5.43 -9.56 4.49
CA PRO A 91 4.25 -8.91 5.01
C PRO A 91 3.35 -8.39 3.87
N THR A 92 2.04 -8.37 4.10
CA THR A 92 1.09 -7.61 3.30
C THR A 92 0.40 -6.59 4.19
N PHE A 93 0.31 -5.36 3.71
CA PHE A 93 -0.34 -4.28 4.44
C PHE A 93 -1.55 -3.78 3.67
N PHE A 94 -2.60 -3.45 4.40
CA PHE A 94 -3.78 -2.82 3.83
C PHE A 94 -4.04 -1.47 4.46
N ILE A 95 -4.42 -0.51 3.64
CA ILE A 95 -5.03 0.73 4.06
C ILE A 95 -6.52 0.60 3.76
N LEU A 96 -7.34 0.62 4.81
CA LEU A 96 -8.78 0.44 4.70
C LEU A 96 -9.51 1.71 5.09
N ARG A 97 -10.63 1.94 4.44
CA ARG A 97 -11.65 2.89 4.89
C ARG A 97 -12.38 2.33 6.11
N PRO A 98 -13.02 3.18 6.93
CA PRO A 98 -13.78 2.72 8.09
C PRO A 98 -14.96 1.80 7.79
N ASP A 99 -15.39 1.72 6.55
CA ASP A 99 -16.41 0.79 6.06
C ASP A 99 -15.84 -0.59 5.66
N GLY A 100 -14.53 -0.80 5.84
CA GLY A 100 -13.84 -2.04 5.48
C GLY A 100 -13.40 -2.13 4.02
N THR A 101 -13.66 -1.10 3.21
CA THR A 101 -13.22 -1.06 1.81
C THR A 101 -11.70 -0.93 1.74
N VAL A 102 -11.04 -1.78 0.96
CA VAL A 102 -9.59 -1.70 0.71
C VAL A 102 -9.30 -0.50 -0.18
N GLN A 103 -8.69 0.54 0.38
CA GLN A 103 -8.26 1.72 -0.38
C GLN A 103 -6.93 1.48 -1.08
N HIS A 104 -5.99 0.78 -0.41
CA HIS A 104 -4.68 0.48 -0.97
C HIS A 104 -4.10 -0.81 -0.37
N LYS A 105 -3.25 -1.50 -1.14
CA LYS A 105 -2.55 -2.72 -0.74
C LYS A 105 -1.06 -2.54 -0.96
N LEU A 106 -0.25 -3.00 -0.02
CA LEU A 106 1.20 -3.03 -0.14
C LEU A 106 1.71 -4.44 0.18
N VAL A 107 2.53 -5.00 -0.69
CA VAL A 107 3.16 -6.31 -0.47
C VAL A 107 4.67 -6.11 -0.27
N GLY A 108 5.21 -6.79 0.74
CA GLY A 108 6.63 -6.74 1.10
C GLY A 108 7.03 -5.52 1.93
N GLY A 109 7.98 -5.74 2.82
CA GLY A 109 8.61 -4.70 3.63
C GLY A 109 9.70 -3.94 2.87
N SER A 110 10.08 -2.76 3.36
CA SER A 110 11.18 -1.96 2.83
C SER A 110 11.72 -1.00 3.89
N GLN A 111 12.85 -0.34 3.60
CA GLN A 111 13.38 0.73 4.43
C GLN A 111 12.38 1.88 4.54
N TRP A 112 12.48 2.66 5.62
CA TRP A 112 11.49 3.64 6.04
C TRP A 112 11.05 4.60 4.93
N GLU A 113 11.98 5.27 4.27
CA GLU A 113 11.62 6.28 3.26
C GLU A 113 10.80 5.68 2.09
N ARG A 114 11.23 4.50 1.61
CA ARG A 114 10.49 3.80 0.55
C ARG A 114 9.12 3.32 1.04
N PHE A 115 9.06 2.82 2.28
CA PHE A 115 7.80 2.35 2.87
C PHE A 115 6.82 3.51 3.06
N ARG A 116 7.30 4.63 3.61
CA ARG A 116 6.52 5.85 3.78
C ARG A 116 5.91 6.34 2.46
N MET A 117 6.73 6.45 1.39
CA MET A 117 6.23 6.87 0.07
C MET A 117 5.12 5.95 -0.47
N ARG A 118 5.24 4.64 -0.25
CA ARG A 118 4.21 3.67 -0.66
C ARG A 118 2.91 3.87 0.13
N VAL A 119 3.01 4.10 1.45
CA VAL A 119 1.85 4.39 2.31
C VAL A 119 1.23 5.74 1.95
N GLU A 120 2.03 6.77 1.65
CA GLU A 120 1.55 8.09 1.21
C GLU A 120 0.72 8.01 -0.08
N ARG A 121 1.11 7.14 -1.03
CA ARG A 121 0.27 6.88 -2.23
C ARG A 121 -1.10 6.35 -1.86
N GLY A 122 -1.15 5.44 -0.89
CA GLY A 122 -2.40 4.88 -0.41
C GLY A 122 -3.25 5.84 0.42
N LEU A 123 -2.63 6.80 1.11
CA LEU A 123 -3.33 7.86 1.86
C LEU A 123 -4.01 8.86 0.94
N ASN A 124 -3.35 9.23 -0.14
CA ASN A 124 -3.94 10.14 -1.12
C ASN A 124 -4.96 9.37 -1.97
N GLU A 125 -6.23 9.74 -1.82
CA GLU A 125 -7.31 9.08 -2.54
C GLU A 125 -7.05 8.98 -4.05
N LYS A 126 -6.54 10.05 -4.68
CA LYS A 126 -6.31 10.12 -6.14
C LYS A 126 -5.12 9.29 -6.64
N THR A 127 -4.26 8.80 -5.75
CA THR A 127 -3.15 7.91 -6.07
C THR A 127 -3.30 6.51 -5.48
N SER A 128 -4.39 6.27 -4.75
CA SER A 128 -4.72 4.96 -4.18
C SER A 128 -5.08 3.94 -5.26
N LEU A 129 -4.83 2.67 -4.98
CA LEU A 129 -5.14 1.59 -5.90
C LEU A 129 -6.63 1.57 -6.26
N LEU A 130 -7.51 1.69 -5.25
CA LEU A 130 -8.97 1.70 -5.45
C LEU A 130 -9.42 2.76 -6.45
N TYR A 131 -8.94 3.98 -6.28
CA TYR A 131 -9.34 5.10 -7.16
C TYR A 131 -8.85 4.90 -8.59
N LEU A 132 -7.56 4.58 -8.74
CA LEU A 132 -6.93 4.45 -10.06
C LEU A 132 -7.46 3.23 -10.83
N GLU A 133 -7.71 2.13 -10.14
CA GLU A 133 -8.32 0.94 -10.72
C GLU A 133 -9.74 1.21 -11.21
N GLY A 134 -10.57 1.87 -10.39
CA GLY A 134 -11.91 2.27 -10.79
C GLY A 134 -11.91 3.18 -12.02
N ARG A 135 -10.95 4.10 -12.11
CA ARG A 135 -10.79 4.96 -13.30
C ARG A 135 -10.33 4.18 -14.53
N ASN A 136 -9.42 3.22 -14.35
CA ASN A 136 -8.95 2.35 -15.43
C ASN A 136 -10.09 1.49 -15.97
N GLN A 137 -10.87 0.85 -15.10
CA GLN A 137 -12.04 0.03 -15.47
C GLN A 137 -13.10 0.86 -16.20
N ALA A 138 -13.33 2.09 -15.77
CA ALA A 138 -14.25 3.02 -16.42
C ALA A 138 -13.72 3.63 -17.72
N GLY A 139 -12.47 3.33 -18.14
CA GLY A 139 -11.83 3.93 -19.30
C GLY A 139 -11.51 5.43 -19.16
N LYS A 140 -11.50 5.96 -17.92
CA LYS A 140 -11.32 7.38 -17.58
C LYS A 140 -9.93 7.72 -17.06
N LEU A 141 -8.99 6.76 -17.04
CA LEU A 141 -7.65 7.00 -16.58
C LEU A 141 -6.90 7.91 -17.58
N SER A 142 -6.43 9.05 -17.12
CA SER A 142 -5.66 10.00 -17.94
C SER A 142 -4.20 9.58 -18.05
N THR A 143 -3.50 10.04 -19.08
CA THR A 143 -2.06 9.78 -19.26
C THR A 143 -1.20 10.29 -18.10
N LYS A 144 -1.64 11.33 -17.38
CA LYS A 144 -0.96 11.83 -16.18
C LYS A 144 -1.07 10.88 -14.98
N GLU A 145 -2.09 10.03 -14.97
CA GLU A 145 -2.34 9.05 -13.91
C GLU A 145 -1.67 7.70 -14.18
N TYR A 146 -1.17 7.45 -15.40
CA TYR A 146 -0.59 6.16 -15.78
C TYR A 146 0.56 5.73 -14.86
N ALA A 147 1.52 6.60 -14.59
CA ALA A 147 2.62 6.31 -13.68
C ALA A 147 2.16 6.04 -12.25
N ALA A 148 1.17 6.78 -11.76
CA ALA A 148 0.58 6.56 -10.45
C ALA A 148 -0.09 5.19 -10.37
N TYR A 149 -0.82 4.79 -11.42
CA TYR A 149 -1.48 3.47 -11.48
C TYR A 149 -0.47 2.32 -11.50
N VAL A 150 0.57 2.41 -12.34
CA VAL A 150 1.66 1.41 -12.34
C VAL A 150 2.31 1.30 -10.96
N ASN A 151 2.58 2.42 -10.28
CA ASN A 151 3.13 2.39 -8.94
C ASN A 151 2.17 1.76 -7.91
N ALA A 152 0.87 2.00 -8.02
CA ALA A 152 -0.13 1.39 -7.15
C ALA A 152 -0.25 -0.13 -7.38
N LEU A 153 -0.17 -0.59 -8.64
CA LEU A 153 -0.10 -2.02 -8.98
C LEU A 153 1.19 -2.66 -8.45
N ARG A 154 2.33 -1.98 -8.60
CA ARG A 154 3.63 -2.44 -8.07
C ARG A 154 3.62 -2.54 -6.55
N ASP A 155 2.99 -1.60 -5.86
CA ASP A 155 2.80 -1.70 -4.41
C ASP A 155 2.02 -2.95 -4.00
N ALA A 156 1.04 -3.33 -4.80
CA ALA A 156 0.22 -4.52 -4.59
C ALA A 156 0.83 -5.82 -5.15
N SER A 157 2.04 -5.78 -5.76
CA SER A 157 2.70 -6.90 -6.45
C SER A 157 1.81 -7.56 -7.53
N ARG A 158 1.19 -6.72 -8.36
CA ARG A 158 0.35 -7.14 -9.49
C ARG A 158 1.12 -6.95 -10.81
N ASP A 159 2.27 -7.63 -10.93
CA ASP A 159 3.23 -7.42 -12.02
C ASP A 159 2.66 -7.80 -13.40
N ASP A 160 1.88 -8.89 -13.50
CA ASP A 160 1.20 -9.30 -14.73
C ASP A 160 0.23 -8.23 -15.27
N GLU A 161 -0.41 -7.49 -14.34
CA GLU A 161 -1.32 -6.41 -14.70
C GLU A 161 -0.57 -5.14 -15.11
N ILE A 162 0.62 -4.92 -14.56
CA ILE A 162 1.51 -3.84 -15.00
C ILE A 162 1.89 -4.06 -16.45
N GLU A 163 2.35 -5.27 -16.81
CA GLU A 163 2.73 -5.60 -18.17
C GLU A 163 1.57 -5.37 -19.15
N THR A 164 0.41 -5.99 -18.86
CA THR A 164 -0.80 -5.84 -19.68
C THR A 164 -1.23 -4.38 -19.84
N PHE A 165 -1.18 -3.60 -18.75
CA PHE A 165 -1.54 -2.19 -18.77
C PHE A 165 -0.55 -1.37 -19.61
N CYS A 166 0.77 -1.58 -19.43
CA CYS A 166 1.81 -0.84 -20.14
C CYS A 166 1.73 -1.08 -21.64
N GLN A 167 1.58 -2.34 -22.11
CA GLN A 167 1.40 -2.69 -23.52
C GLN A 167 0.20 -1.93 -24.12
N LYS A 168 -0.95 -1.97 -23.45
CA LYS A 168 -2.16 -1.26 -23.91
C LYS A 168 -2.00 0.26 -23.89
N ALA A 169 -1.35 0.79 -22.86
CA ALA A 169 -1.11 2.23 -22.71
C ALA A 169 -0.13 2.74 -23.77
N PHE A 170 0.96 2.00 -24.02
CA PHE A 170 1.98 2.33 -25.03
C PHE A 170 1.38 2.47 -26.43
N GLY A 171 0.51 1.53 -26.82
CA GLY A 171 -0.16 1.56 -28.13
C GLY A 171 -1.10 2.77 -28.33
N LYS A 172 -1.58 3.40 -27.24
CA LYS A 172 -2.47 4.55 -27.29
C LYS A 172 -1.78 5.92 -27.26
N LEU A 173 -0.49 5.96 -26.92
CA LEU A 173 0.26 7.19 -26.77
C LEU A 173 0.95 7.58 -28.09
N ASN A 174 0.93 8.87 -28.41
CA ASN A 174 1.78 9.41 -29.48
C ASN A 174 3.24 9.47 -29.03
N ASP A 175 4.17 9.53 -29.99
CA ASP A 175 5.61 9.47 -29.71
C ASP A 175 6.11 10.62 -28.83
N LYS A 176 5.55 11.82 -28.96
CA LYS A 176 5.88 12.97 -28.11
C LYS A 176 5.58 12.69 -26.63
N VAL A 177 4.51 11.95 -26.34
CA VAL A 177 4.13 11.57 -24.97
C VAL A 177 4.96 10.38 -24.50
N LYS A 178 5.22 9.40 -25.37
CA LYS A 178 6.09 8.26 -25.07
C LYS A 178 7.48 8.71 -24.61
N CYS A 179 8.09 9.67 -25.30
CA CYS A 179 9.44 10.16 -25.03
C CYS A 179 9.57 11.02 -23.76
N ARG A 180 8.51 11.24 -23.00
CA ARG A 180 8.60 11.95 -21.72
C ARG A 180 9.21 11.08 -20.63
N LYS A 181 10.13 11.66 -19.84
CA LYS A 181 10.82 10.96 -18.75
C LYS A 181 9.87 10.25 -17.77
N GLU A 182 8.75 10.88 -17.45
CA GLU A 182 7.73 10.32 -16.58
C GLU A 182 7.06 9.06 -17.13
N ASN A 183 7.19 8.76 -18.41
CA ASN A 183 6.61 7.60 -19.08
C ASN A 183 7.65 6.50 -19.42
N TRP A 184 8.88 6.64 -18.97
CA TRP A 184 9.94 5.65 -19.26
C TRP A 184 9.61 4.24 -18.74
N TYR A 185 8.85 4.14 -17.66
CA TYR A 185 8.38 2.86 -17.14
C TYR A 185 7.56 2.03 -18.16
N LEU A 186 6.95 2.68 -19.17
CA LEU A 186 6.25 2.00 -20.25
C LEU A 186 7.22 1.25 -21.18
N PHE A 187 8.42 1.81 -21.37
CA PHE A 187 9.46 1.18 -22.18
C PHE A 187 10.11 0.01 -21.45
N GLU A 188 10.32 0.11 -20.14
CA GLU A 188 10.90 -0.96 -19.35
C GLU A 188 10.12 -2.29 -19.48
N GLN A 189 8.83 -2.22 -19.78
CA GLN A 189 7.96 -3.38 -19.98
C GLN A 189 7.92 -3.85 -21.45
N GLU A 190 8.17 -2.95 -22.42
CA GLU A 190 8.16 -3.23 -23.86
C GLU A 190 9.54 -3.67 -24.39
N MET A 191 10.60 -3.36 -23.64
CA MET A 191 11.99 -3.61 -24.05
C MET A 191 12.44 -5.01 -23.60
N GLN A 192 12.52 -5.91 -24.54
CA GLN A 192 13.24 -7.17 -24.34
C GLN A 192 14.75 -6.93 -24.48
N PRO A 193 15.63 -7.66 -23.76
CA PRO A 193 17.07 -7.47 -23.80
C PRO A 193 17.72 -7.60 -25.20
N ASN A 194 16.98 -8.11 -26.18
CA ASN A 194 17.43 -8.35 -27.57
C ASN A 194 16.65 -7.51 -28.59
N ASP A 195 16.04 -6.41 -28.20
CA ASP A 195 15.30 -5.56 -29.13
C ASP A 195 16.30 -4.78 -30.01
N GLU A 196 16.30 -5.06 -31.33
CA GLU A 196 17.21 -4.45 -32.34
C GLU A 196 16.99 -2.93 -32.51
N ARG A 197 16.08 -2.34 -31.76
CA ARG A 197 15.78 -0.89 -31.79
C ARG A 197 16.74 -0.05 -30.95
N PHE A 198 17.84 -0.66 -30.40
CA PHE A 198 18.91 -0.02 -29.64
C PHE A 198 20.28 -0.25 -30.21
#